data_501cce70290f4a5d6c0a411c393fdf11
#
_entry.id   501cce70290f4a5d6c0a411c393fdf11
#
_cell.length_a   1.000
_cell.length_b   1.000
_cell.length_c   1.000
_cell.angle_alpha   90.00
_cell.angle_beta   90.00
_cell.angle_gamma   90.00
#
_symmetry.space_group_name_H-M   'P 1'
#
loop_
_entity.id
_entity.type
_entity.pdbx_description
1 polymer ?
#
loop_
_entity_poly.entity_id
_entity_poly.type
_entity_poly.pdbx_seq_one_letter_code
_entity_poly.pdbx_strand_id
1 'polypeptide(L)'
;MDASNMLKPALARGELRVVGATTVDEYRKNIEKDAALERRFQPVLVSEPTVEDTMEIVRGLKDRDEAHHRAKISEEAIVAAAELSDRYITDRFLPDKAIDLVDQSAARVRLRSKTKPQDTGALEEEIKKLRREKDQAVSAEDFEKAQELKGRLQERQDRLGAFKAGRRQAVAEVTAEVVSRQTGIPVSQLTQEERERLMHLEEQLHERVIGQDEAVEAVAEAVRRARAGFSDPNRPIGSFLFLGPTGVGKTELARTLAEALFGEEAAMIRIDMSEFQERHTVSRLVGAPPGYEEARQLTESVRRRPYSVLLLDEIEKAHPDVFNILLQILDDGRLTDAQGRTIDFKPTVIMTSNLGSDRIQAHARRNESFEELKADMDQILKHTLRPEFINRIDEVIVFRTLDKEQISKIARLLLERTQRRLHAQYIEVEFTEAAVEFVAEEGFDPEFGARPLRRTIQRRVDNELSRMVLEGSLNPGDKVVVDLEEGKLTFGVLDKTAPMGTTNENNPGE
;
A
#
# COMPACT_ATOMS: atom_id res chain seq x y z
N MET A 1 -23.42 -20.72 -38.60
CA MET A 1 -22.41 -20.65 -39.70
C MET A 1 -21.37 -19.66 -39.24
N ASP A 2 -20.13 -20.08 -39.19
CA ASP A 2 -19.01 -19.23 -38.75
C ASP A 2 -18.57 -18.34 -39.92
N ALA A 3 -18.46 -17.02 -39.67
CA ALA A 3 -18.07 -16.04 -40.70
C ALA A 3 -16.72 -16.39 -41.35
N SER A 4 -15.83 -17.05 -40.61
CA SER A 4 -14.53 -17.50 -41.10
C SER A 4 -14.67 -18.50 -42.26
N ASN A 5 -15.66 -19.38 -42.22
CA ASN A 5 -15.90 -20.38 -43.27
C ASN A 5 -16.45 -19.77 -44.57
N MET A 6 -17.12 -18.61 -44.49
CA MET A 6 -17.57 -17.89 -45.69
C MET A 6 -16.45 -17.15 -46.41
N LEU A 7 -15.43 -16.70 -45.66
CA LEU A 7 -14.30 -15.94 -46.20
C LEU A 7 -13.20 -16.85 -46.81
N LYS A 8 -13.07 -18.08 -46.32
CA LYS A 8 -12.03 -19.04 -46.79
C LYS A 8 -11.98 -19.23 -48.32
N PRO A 9 -13.09 -19.39 -49.06
CA PRO A 9 -13.05 -19.55 -50.51
C PRO A 9 -12.55 -18.31 -51.26
N ALA A 10 -12.97 -17.11 -50.83
CA ALA A 10 -12.58 -15.85 -51.46
C ALA A 10 -11.10 -15.51 -51.18
N LEU A 11 -10.64 -15.79 -49.97
CA LEU A 11 -9.21 -15.70 -49.59
C LEU A 11 -8.36 -16.72 -50.38
N ALA A 12 -8.90 -17.93 -50.65
CA ALA A 12 -8.18 -18.95 -51.39
C ALA A 12 -7.97 -18.57 -52.87
N ARG A 13 -8.91 -17.84 -53.46
CA ARG A 13 -8.85 -17.39 -54.85
C ARG A 13 -8.11 -16.06 -55.03
N GLY A 14 -7.67 -15.43 -53.92
CA GLY A 14 -7.03 -14.13 -53.99
C GLY A 14 -7.96 -12.95 -54.33
N GLU A 15 -9.27 -13.19 -54.26
CA GLU A 15 -10.30 -12.19 -54.56
C GLU A 15 -10.42 -11.13 -53.43
N LEU A 16 -9.95 -11.48 -52.26
CA LEU A 16 -10.03 -10.66 -51.06
C LEU A 16 -8.65 -10.41 -50.49
N ARG A 17 -8.30 -9.14 -50.29
CA ARG A 17 -7.11 -8.72 -49.51
C ARG A 17 -7.60 -8.23 -48.13
N VAL A 18 -7.14 -8.89 -47.10
CA VAL A 18 -7.56 -8.61 -45.70
C VAL A 18 -6.36 -8.33 -44.86
N VAL A 19 -6.44 -7.27 -44.10
CA VAL A 19 -5.55 -7.00 -42.95
C VAL A 19 -6.41 -7.09 -41.72
N GLY A 20 -6.05 -7.97 -40.80
CA GLY A 20 -6.73 -8.15 -39.52
C GLY A 20 -5.84 -7.77 -38.38
N ALA A 21 -6.40 -7.18 -37.32
CA ALA A 21 -5.71 -6.94 -36.06
C ALA A 21 -6.39 -7.79 -34.98
N THR A 22 -5.58 -8.47 -34.18
CA THR A 22 -6.03 -9.34 -33.10
C THR A 22 -4.96 -9.45 -32.01
N THR A 23 -5.27 -10.01 -30.88
CA THR A 23 -4.29 -10.33 -29.84
C THR A 23 -3.58 -11.66 -30.15
N VAL A 24 -2.39 -11.85 -29.57
CA VAL A 24 -1.61 -13.09 -29.73
C VAL A 24 -2.42 -14.31 -29.27
N ASP A 25 -3.17 -14.17 -28.17
CA ASP A 25 -3.97 -15.25 -27.61
C ASP A 25 -5.16 -15.60 -28.50
N GLU A 26 -5.84 -14.61 -29.06
CA GLU A 26 -6.93 -14.84 -30.02
C GLU A 26 -6.42 -15.43 -31.35
N TYR A 27 -5.27 -14.98 -31.84
CA TYR A 27 -4.61 -15.52 -32.98
C TYR A 27 -4.31 -17.01 -32.78
N ARG A 28 -3.67 -17.37 -31.66
CA ARG A 28 -3.41 -18.78 -31.31
C ARG A 28 -4.66 -19.60 -31.18
N LYS A 29 -5.71 -19.05 -30.59
CA LYS A 29 -6.98 -19.76 -30.36
C LYS A 29 -7.79 -19.96 -31.62
N ASN A 30 -7.83 -19.00 -32.53
CA ASN A 30 -8.80 -18.96 -33.63
C ASN A 30 -8.17 -19.06 -35.01
N ILE A 31 -6.92 -18.67 -35.23
CA ILE A 31 -6.24 -18.68 -36.53
C ILE A 31 -5.24 -19.82 -36.63
N GLU A 32 -4.32 -19.95 -35.69
CA GLU A 32 -3.27 -20.97 -35.68
C GLU A 32 -3.81 -22.39 -35.62
N LYS A 33 -4.96 -22.62 -34.99
CA LYS A 33 -5.63 -23.91 -34.94
C LYS A 33 -6.33 -24.27 -36.24
N ASP A 34 -6.57 -23.34 -37.15
CA ASP A 34 -7.19 -23.56 -38.44
C ASP A 34 -6.14 -23.50 -39.56
N ALA A 35 -5.60 -24.65 -39.93
CA ALA A 35 -4.56 -24.77 -40.96
C ALA A 35 -4.91 -24.12 -42.31
N ALA A 36 -6.21 -23.89 -42.58
CA ALA A 36 -6.66 -23.20 -43.79
C ALA A 36 -6.52 -21.67 -43.69
N LEU A 37 -6.67 -21.11 -42.50
CA LEU A 37 -6.45 -19.68 -42.24
C LEU A 37 -4.98 -19.37 -42.01
N GLU A 38 -4.28 -20.17 -41.21
CA GLU A 38 -2.86 -20.01 -40.90
C GLU A 38 -1.98 -19.85 -42.16
N ARG A 39 -2.20 -20.67 -43.18
CA ARG A 39 -1.46 -20.61 -44.45
C ARG A 39 -1.77 -19.41 -45.35
N ARG A 40 -2.78 -18.59 -44.98
CA ARG A 40 -3.24 -17.45 -45.80
C ARG A 40 -3.01 -16.10 -45.15
N PHE A 41 -2.70 -16.08 -43.89
CA PHE A 41 -2.33 -14.88 -43.15
C PHE A 41 -0.87 -14.96 -42.75
N GLN A 42 -0.11 -13.93 -43.07
CA GLN A 42 1.25 -13.77 -42.55
C GLN A 42 1.15 -12.98 -41.27
N PRO A 43 1.54 -13.56 -40.12
CA PRO A 43 1.54 -12.83 -38.86
C PRO A 43 2.60 -11.74 -38.87
N VAL A 44 2.22 -10.53 -38.47
CA VAL A 44 3.09 -9.41 -38.20
C VAL A 44 2.95 -9.11 -36.72
N LEU A 45 3.99 -9.47 -35.95
CA LEU A 45 4.00 -9.21 -34.51
C LEU A 45 4.34 -7.75 -34.28
N VAL A 46 3.46 -7.04 -33.57
CA VAL A 46 3.70 -5.70 -33.09
C VAL A 46 4.09 -5.81 -31.62
N SER A 47 5.36 -5.58 -31.32
CA SER A 47 5.89 -5.59 -29.94
C SER A 47 5.55 -4.30 -29.23
N GLU A 48 5.55 -4.36 -27.89
CA GLU A 48 5.45 -3.18 -27.03
C GLU A 48 6.62 -2.25 -27.29
N PRO A 49 6.40 -0.93 -27.49
CA PRO A 49 7.47 0.04 -27.69
C PRO A 49 8.28 0.24 -26.40
N THR A 50 9.50 0.72 -26.54
CA THR A 50 10.34 1.12 -25.39
C THR A 50 9.79 2.37 -24.70
N VAL A 51 10.30 2.67 -23.51
CA VAL A 51 9.93 3.90 -22.78
C VAL A 51 10.33 5.14 -23.62
N GLU A 52 11.49 5.12 -24.27
CA GLU A 52 11.97 6.17 -25.14
C GLU A 52 11.07 6.36 -26.36
N ASP A 53 10.70 5.28 -27.05
CA ASP A 53 9.76 5.33 -28.18
C ASP A 53 8.40 5.86 -27.74
N THR A 54 7.96 5.48 -26.55
CA THR A 54 6.69 5.95 -25.95
C THR A 54 6.72 7.45 -25.68
N MET A 55 7.83 7.99 -25.16
CA MET A 55 7.99 9.44 -25.00
C MET A 55 7.83 10.18 -26.34
N GLU A 56 8.44 9.65 -27.43
CA GLU A 56 8.30 10.25 -28.76
C GLU A 56 6.85 10.19 -29.28
N ILE A 57 6.16 9.06 -29.06
CA ILE A 57 4.73 8.91 -29.43
C ILE A 57 3.86 9.92 -28.67
N VAL A 58 4.02 10.01 -27.34
CA VAL A 58 3.26 10.97 -26.51
C VAL A 58 3.59 12.40 -26.89
N ARG A 59 4.85 12.70 -27.21
CA ARG A 59 5.28 14.03 -27.70
C ARG A 59 4.59 14.39 -29.02
N GLY A 60 4.41 13.42 -29.91
CA GLY A 60 3.65 13.60 -31.16
C GLY A 60 2.16 13.87 -30.96
N LEU A 61 1.58 13.42 -29.85
CA LEU A 61 0.17 13.63 -29.51
C LEU A 61 -0.07 14.90 -28.66
N LYS A 62 0.96 15.50 -28.09
CA LYS A 62 0.93 16.61 -27.14
C LYS A 62 0.04 17.77 -27.58
N ASP A 63 0.21 18.27 -28.80
CA ASP A 63 -0.52 19.47 -29.28
C ASP A 63 -2.04 19.20 -29.35
N ARG A 64 -2.43 17.98 -29.71
CA ARG A 64 -3.81 17.54 -29.77
C ARG A 64 -4.44 17.46 -28.39
N ASP A 65 -3.72 16.89 -27.43
CA ASP A 65 -4.18 16.71 -26.04
C ASP A 65 -4.20 18.05 -25.31
N GLU A 66 -3.22 18.95 -25.54
CA GLU A 66 -3.23 20.33 -25.04
C GLU A 66 -4.46 21.12 -25.56
N ALA A 67 -4.80 20.95 -26.84
CA ALA A 67 -5.98 21.60 -27.43
C ALA A 67 -7.29 21.06 -26.83
N HIS A 68 -7.37 19.75 -26.63
CA HIS A 68 -8.55 19.08 -26.07
C HIS A 68 -8.80 19.46 -24.60
N HIS A 69 -7.78 19.34 -23.76
CA HIS A 69 -7.90 19.62 -22.33
C HIS A 69 -7.72 21.08 -21.97
N ARG A 70 -7.26 21.93 -22.87
CA ARG A 70 -6.89 23.35 -22.64
C ARG A 70 -5.90 23.47 -21.47
N ALA A 71 -4.98 22.54 -21.37
CA ALA A 71 -3.93 22.48 -20.37
C ALA A 71 -2.60 22.30 -21.09
N LYS A 72 -1.51 22.88 -20.56
CA LYS A 72 -0.17 22.67 -21.11
C LYS A 72 0.45 21.43 -20.51
N ILE A 73 1.02 20.57 -21.36
CA ILE A 73 1.72 19.36 -21.00
C ILE A 73 3.22 19.66 -21.09
N SER A 74 3.94 19.58 -19.98
CA SER A 74 5.38 19.81 -19.93
C SER A 74 6.17 18.57 -20.37
N GLU A 75 7.43 18.73 -20.74
CA GLU A 75 8.31 17.59 -21.06
C GLU A 75 8.48 16.66 -19.84
N GLU A 76 8.60 17.23 -18.66
CA GLU A 76 8.71 16.47 -17.42
C GLU A 76 7.48 15.59 -17.17
N ALA A 77 6.29 16.07 -17.60
CA ALA A 77 5.06 15.29 -17.49
C ALA A 77 5.03 14.11 -18.49
N ILE A 78 5.58 14.28 -19.68
CA ILE A 78 5.70 13.21 -20.68
C ILE A 78 6.67 12.14 -20.19
N VAL A 79 7.83 12.54 -19.70
CA VAL A 79 8.84 11.63 -19.13
C VAL A 79 8.21 10.89 -17.94
N ALA A 80 7.60 11.62 -17.00
CA ALA A 80 6.96 11.01 -15.85
C ALA A 80 5.83 10.04 -16.24
N ALA A 81 5.03 10.37 -17.26
CA ALA A 81 3.95 9.48 -17.71
C ALA A 81 4.49 8.20 -18.34
N ALA A 82 5.54 8.26 -19.14
CA ALA A 82 6.16 7.08 -19.75
C ALA A 82 6.83 6.18 -18.70
N GLU A 83 7.72 6.75 -17.88
CA GLU A 83 8.45 6.01 -16.85
C GLU A 83 7.53 5.45 -15.74
N LEU A 84 6.61 6.27 -15.22
CA LEU A 84 5.73 5.85 -14.14
C LEU A 84 4.69 4.83 -14.62
N SER A 85 4.16 4.97 -15.84
CA SER A 85 3.25 3.98 -16.38
C SER A 85 3.95 2.66 -16.64
N ASP A 86 5.17 2.66 -17.16
CA ASP A 86 5.96 1.45 -17.37
C ASP A 86 6.24 0.73 -16.06
N ARG A 87 6.68 1.49 -15.06
CA ARG A 87 7.10 0.95 -13.76
C ARG A 87 5.95 0.49 -12.88
N TYR A 88 4.78 1.15 -12.93
CA TYR A 88 3.73 0.98 -11.93
C TYR A 88 2.40 0.46 -12.47
N ILE A 89 2.15 0.57 -13.78
CA ILE A 89 0.92 0.06 -14.42
C ILE A 89 1.27 -1.22 -15.18
N THR A 90 0.97 -2.37 -14.58
CA THR A 90 1.34 -3.71 -15.10
C THR A 90 0.21 -4.43 -15.83
N ASP A 91 -1.02 -3.93 -15.77
CA ASP A 91 -2.20 -4.51 -16.39
C ASP A 91 -2.42 -4.07 -17.84
N ARG A 92 -1.63 -3.13 -18.35
CA ARG A 92 -1.71 -2.54 -19.69
C ARG A 92 -0.32 -2.40 -20.31
N PHE A 93 -0.29 -2.20 -21.61
CA PHE A 93 0.95 -2.09 -22.40
C PHE A 93 1.22 -0.64 -22.82
N LEU A 94 2.50 -0.31 -23.04
CA LEU A 94 2.89 0.92 -23.71
C LEU A 94 2.47 0.85 -25.20
N PRO A 95 2.10 1.96 -25.83
CA PRO A 95 2.08 3.33 -25.31
C PRO A 95 0.77 3.71 -24.62
N ASP A 96 -0.27 2.88 -24.70
CA ASP A 96 -1.65 3.21 -24.26
C ASP A 96 -1.72 3.65 -22.79
N LYS A 97 -1.02 2.92 -21.88
CA LYS A 97 -0.99 3.26 -20.45
C LYS A 97 -0.37 4.64 -20.17
N ALA A 98 0.61 5.07 -20.96
CA ALA A 98 1.23 6.39 -20.85
C ALA A 98 0.31 7.50 -21.41
N ILE A 99 -0.35 7.25 -22.54
CA ILE A 99 -1.31 8.17 -23.14
C ILE A 99 -2.50 8.40 -22.21
N ASP A 100 -3.09 7.35 -21.67
CA ASP A 100 -4.19 7.42 -20.70
C ASP A 100 -3.79 8.23 -19.47
N LEU A 101 -2.55 8.06 -19.00
CA LEU A 101 -2.04 8.76 -17.82
C LEU A 101 -1.90 10.27 -18.08
N VAL A 102 -1.42 10.66 -19.25
CA VAL A 102 -1.35 12.07 -19.67
C VAL A 102 -2.74 12.67 -19.78
N ASP A 103 -3.68 11.96 -20.43
CA ASP A 103 -5.09 12.40 -20.59
C ASP A 103 -5.75 12.65 -19.23
N GLN A 104 -5.67 11.69 -18.31
CA GLN A 104 -6.25 11.82 -16.97
C GLN A 104 -5.59 12.92 -16.14
N SER A 105 -4.26 13.08 -16.26
CA SER A 105 -3.52 14.14 -15.57
C SER A 105 -3.92 15.54 -16.09
N ALA A 106 -4.02 15.68 -17.40
CA ALA A 106 -4.47 16.94 -18.04
C ALA A 106 -5.92 17.28 -17.68
N ALA A 107 -6.83 16.29 -17.68
CA ALA A 107 -8.20 16.45 -17.23
C ALA A 107 -8.29 16.93 -15.78
N ARG A 108 -7.45 16.36 -14.90
CA ARG A 108 -7.41 16.70 -13.48
C ARG A 108 -6.87 18.10 -13.21
N VAL A 109 -5.81 18.50 -13.92
CA VAL A 109 -5.28 19.87 -13.86
C VAL A 109 -6.36 20.87 -14.28
N ARG A 110 -7.11 20.55 -15.34
CA ARG A 110 -8.24 21.38 -15.79
C ARG A 110 -9.34 21.52 -14.74
N LEU A 111 -9.70 20.44 -14.05
CA LEU A 111 -10.68 20.46 -12.96
C LEU A 111 -10.22 21.34 -11.79
N ARG A 112 -8.96 21.17 -11.36
CA ARG A 112 -8.35 22.00 -10.29
C ARG A 112 -8.28 23.48 -10.69
N SER A 113 -8.00 23.79 -11.95
CA SER A 113 -7.95 25.19 -12.44
C SER A 113 -9.32 25.87 -12.46
N LYS A 114 -10.40 25.11 -12.59
CA LYS A 114 -11.78 25.65 -12.49
C LYS A 114 -12.20 25.98 -11.05
N THR A 115 -11.59 25.33 -10.07
CA THR A 115 -11.93 25.49 -8.65
C THR A 115 -11.24 26.70 -8.00
N LYS A 116 -10.25 27.32 -8.64
CA LYS A 116 -9.56 28.55 -8.17
C LYS A 116 -9.41 29.57 -9.31
N PRO A 117 -10.45 30.34 -9.67
CA PRO A 117 -10.39 31.24 -10.83
C PRO A 117 -9.90 32.67 -10.55
N GLN A 118 -9.45 33.05 -9.34
CA GLN A 118 -9.40 34.46 -9.00
C GLN A 118 -8.04 35.18 -9.08
N ASP A 119 -6.89 34.53 -9.01
CA ASP A 119 -5.66 35.30 -8.77
C ASP A 119 -4.84 35.71 -10.01
N THR A 120 -4.83 34.91 -11.09
CA THR A 120 -3.96 35.22 -12.25
C THR A 120 -4.55 36.31 -13.17
N GLY A 121 -5.86 36.34 -13.36
CA GLY A 121 -6.53 37.35 -14.19
C GLY A 121 -6.43 38.73 -13.56
N ALA A 122 -6.65 38.83 -12.25
CA ALA A 122 -6.51 40.06 -11.49
C ALA A 122 -5.06 40.60 -11.52
N LEU A 123 -4.08 39.71 -11.36
CA LEU A 123 -2.66 40.08 -11.46
C LEU A 123 -2.23 40.53 -12.86
N GLU A 124 -2.75 39.92 -13.91
CA GLU A 124 -2.48 40.31 -15.30
C GLU A 124 -3.13 41.67 -15.65
N GLU A 125 -4.33 41.95 -15.15
CA GLU A 125 -4.97 43.27 -15.28
C GLU A 125 -4.23 44.34 -14.49
N GLU A 126 -3.78 44.03 -13.26
CA GLU A 126 -3.00 44.96 -12.44
C GLU A 126 -1.66 45.28 -13.11
N ILE A 127 -0.96 44.29 -13.67
CA ILE A 127 0.27 44.50 -14.46
C ILE A 127 0.00 45.41 -15.67
N LYS A 128 -1.11 45.21 -16.38
CA LYS A 128 -1.49 46.01 -17.53
C LYS A 128 -1.81 47.44 -17.13
N LYS A 129 -2.43 47.65 -15.97
CA LYS A 129 -2.72 48.98 -15.41
C LYS A 129 -1.43 49.67 -14.98
N LEU A 130 -0.57 49.02 -14.23
CA LEU A 130 0.72 49.57 -13.81
C LEU A 130 1.63 49.93 -15.00
N ARG A 131 1.59 49.17 -16.09
CA ARG A 131 2.31 49.51 -17.33
C ARG A 131 1.81 50.86 -17.92
N ARG A 132 0.48 51.02 -18.02
CA ARG A 132 -0.11 52.26 -18.55
C ARG A 132 0.23 53.46 -17.66
N GLU A 133 0.15 53.29 -16.34
CA GLU A 133 0.46 54.37 -15.38
C GLU A 133 1.95 54.75 -15.44
N LYS A 134 2.84 53.75 -15.59
CA LYS A 134 4.28 54.00 -15.79
C LYS A 134 4.56 54.78 -17.07
N ASP A 135 3.93 54.39 -18.20
CA ASP A 135 4.13 55.05 -19.48
C ASP A 135 3.57 56.47 -19.47
N GLN A 136 2.47 56.72 -18.74
CA GLN A 136 1.95 58.09 -18.50
C GLN A 136 2.89 58.95 -17.65
N ALA A 137 3.48 58.38 -16.58
CA ALA A 137 4.44 59.10 -15.74
C ALA A 137 5.72 59.46 -16.51
N VAL A 138 6.19 58.57 -17.39
CA VAL A 138 7.33 58.85 -18.29
C VAL A 138 7.00 59.97 -19.27
N SER A 139 5.79 59.98 -19.82
CA SER A 139 5.32 61.03 -20.76
C SER A 139 5.10 62.39 -20.07
N ALA A 140 4.89 62.41 -18.76
CA ALA A 140 4.75 63.60 -17.93
C ALA A 140 6.10 64.07 -17.31
N GLU A 141 7.22 63.41 -17.66
CA GLU A 141 8.58 63.68 -17.16
C GLU A 141 8.71 63.49 -15.62
N ASP A 142 7.76 62.75 -14.99
CA ASP A 142 7.79 62.42 -13.56
C ASP A 142 8.62 61.13 -13.36
N PHE A 143 9.92 61.28 -13.32
CA PHE A 143 10.88 60.13 -13.25
C PHE A 143 10.87 59.43 -11.88
N GLU A 144 10.57 60.12 -10.78
CA GLU A 144 10.48 59.49 -9.46
C GLU A 144 9.31 58.50 -9.42
N LYS A 145 8.14 58.93 -9.87
CA LYS A 145 6.94 58.11 -9.92
C LYS A 145 7.07 56.95 -10.93
N ALA A 146 7.72 57.22 -12.08
CA ALA A 146 8.01 56.19 -13.07
C ALA A 146 8.92 55.07 -12.49
N GLN A 147 9.88 55.44 -11.64
CA GLN A 147 10.80 54.47 -10.99
C GLN A 147 10.11 53.64 -9.91
N GLU A 148 9.23 54.24 -9.09
CA GLU A 148 8.37 53.53 -8.14
C GLU A 148 7.46 52.53 -8.83
N LEU A 149 6.76 52.94 -9.88
CA LEU A 149 5.87 52.10 -10.67
C LEU A 149 6.60 50.97 -11.38
N LYS A 150 7.87 51.16 -11.79
CA LYS A 150 8.72 50.14 -12.33
C LYS A 150 9.06 49.04 -11.29
N GLY A 151 9.36 49.46 -10.07
CA GLY A 151 9.60 48.50 -8.95
C GLY A 151 8.37 47.63 -8.66
N ARG A 152 7.19 48.28 -8.53
CA ARG A 152 5.93 47.54 -8.33
C ARG A 152 5.58 46.63 -9.50
N LEU A 153 5.85 47.04 -10.72
CA LEU A 153 5.60 46.24 -11.92
C LEU A 153 6.52 44.99 -11.94
N GLN A 154 7.79 45.15 -11.59
CA GLN A 154 8.73 44.05 -11.50
C GLN A 154 8.30 43.05 -10.43
N GLU A 155 7.93 43.49 -9.23
CA GLU A 155 7.44 42.64 -8.16
C GLU A 155 6.20 41.83 -8.57
N ARG A 156 5.23 42.44 -9.28
CA ARG A 156 4.03 41.76 -9.78
C ARG A 156 4.36 40.79 -10.93
N GLN A 157 5.33 41.10 -11.78
CA GLN A 157 5.81 40.19 -12.83
C GLN A 157 6.53 38.97 -12.23
N ASP A 158 7.38 39.17 -11.22
CA ASP A 158 8.07 38.10 -10.54
C ASP A 158 7.08 37.18 -9.79
N ARG A 159 6.06 37.77 -9.16
CA ARG A 159 4.97 37.00 -8.54
C ARG A 159 4.16 36.19 -9.54
N LEU A 160 3.84 36.78 -10.71
CA LEU A 160 3.18 36.07 -11.81
C LEU A 160 4.07 34.97 -12.39
N GLY A 161 5.38 35.23 -12.50
CA GLY A 161 6.41 34.26 -12.93
C GLY A 161 6.50 33.06 -11.98
N ALA A 162 6.57 33.32 -10.67
CA ALA A 162 6.57 32.30 -9.63
C ALA A 162 5.27 31.46 -9.65
N PHE A 163 4.13 32.12 -9.87
CA PHE A 163 2.83 31.45 -9.99
C PHE A 163 2.76 30.54 -11.24
N LYS A 164 3.31 31.02 -12.38
CA LYS A 164 3.40 30.24 -13.63
C LYS A 164 4.43 29.09 -13.53
N ALA A 165 5.53 29.29 -12.81
CA ALA A 165 6.52 28.24 -12.53
C ALA A 165 5.96 27.15 -11.61
N GLY A 166 5.28 27.52 -10.52
CA GLY A 166 4.57 26.58 -9.66
C GLY A 166 3.50 25.75 -10.39
N ARG A 167 2.89 26.34 -11.42
CA ARG A 167 1.91 25.66 -12.28
C ARG A 167 2.54 24.63 -13.24
N ARG A 168 3.81 24.81 -13.64
CA ARG A 168 4.55 23.84 -14.46
C ARG A 168 4.98 22.62 -13.63
N GLN A 169 5.37 22.83 -12.39
CA GLN A 169 5.72 21.76 -11.47
C GLN A 169 4.49 20.90 -11.07
N ALA A 170 3.31 21.52 -11.00
CA ALA A 170 2.05 20.86 -10.65
C ALA A 170 1.61 19.74 -11.63
N VAL A 171 2.08 19.74 -12.89
CA VAL A 171 1.64 18.71 -13.87
C VAL A 171 2.37 17.39 -13.67
N ALA A 172 3.66 17.40 -13.39
CA ALA A 172 4.42 16.18 -13.07
C ALA A 172 3.95 15.57 -11.74
N GLU A 173 3.69 16.40 -10.72
CA GLU A 173 3.12 15.98 -9.44
C GLU A 173 1.71 15.39 -9.59
N VAL A 174 0.87 15.97 -10.45
CA VAL A 174 -0.47 15.42 -10.76
C VAL A 174 -0.38 14.10 -11.49
N THR A 175 0.62 13.90 -12.36
CA THR A 175 0.85 12.61 -13.03
C THR A 175 1.19 11.52 -12.02
N ALA A 176 2.11 11.80 -11.11
CA ALA A 176 2.46 10.90 -10.01
C ALA A 176 1.24 10.61 -9.09
N GLU A 177 0.43 11.63 -8.79
CA GLU A 177 -0.79 11.47 -8.00
C GLU A 177 -1.86 10.61 -8.71
N VAL A 178 -2.00 10.73 -10.04
CA VAL A 178 -2.92 9.88 -10.81
C VAL A 178 -2.47 8.43 -10.75
N VAL A 179 -1.17 8.16 -10.94
CA VAL A 179 -0.61 6.80 -10.80
C VAL A 179 -0.82 6.28 -9.39
N SER A 180 -0.55 7.10 -8.38
CA SER A 180 -0.75 6.74 -6.97
C SER A 180 -2.19 6.31 -6.68
N ARG A 181 -3.18 7.00 -7.25
CA ARG A 181 -4.60 6.62 -7.08
C ARG A 181 -5.00 5.37 -7.86
N GLN A 182 -4.46 5.16 -9.05
CA GLN A 182 -4.77 3.97 -9.85
C GLN A 182 -4.16 2.71 -9.27
N THR A 183 -2.93 2.82 -8.77
CA THR A 183 -2.14 1.68 -8.31
C THR A 183 -2.17 1.49 -6.79
N GLY A 184 -2.67 2.49 -6.04
CA GLY A 184 -2.59 2.51 -4.58
C GLY A 184 -1.18 2.81 -4.03
N ILE A 185 -0.22 3.17 -4.92
CA ILE A 185 1.17 3.43 -4.54
C ILE A 185 1.39 4.93 -4.40
N PRO A 186 2.08 5.39 -3.35
CA PRO A 186 2.62 6.73 -3.32
C PRO A 186 3.80 6.84 -4.31
N VAL A 187 3.50 7.23 -5.57
CA VAL A 187 4.45 7.30 -6.69
C VAL A 187 5.14 8.66 -6.77
N SER A 188 4.71 9.65 -6.00
CA SER A 188 5.40 10.93 -5.91
C SER A 188 6.87 10.69 -5.53
N GLN A 189 7.80 11.41 -6.18
CA GLN A 189 9.15 11.56 -5.62
C GLN A 189 8.99 11.80 -4.14
N LEU A 190 9.74 11.06 -3.30
CA LEU A 190 9.70 11.17 -1.85
C LEU A 190 9.47 12.62 -1.47
N THR A 191 8.23 12.97 -1.16
CA THR A 191 7.90 14.30 -0.66
C THR A 191 8.67 14.50 0.64
N GLN A 192 8.89 15.72 1.04
CA GLN A 192 9.56 15.98 2.30
C GLN A 192 8.82 15.29 3.45
N GLU A 193 7.49 15.24 3.41
CA GLU A 193 6.63 14.52 4.36
C GLU A 193 6.85 12.98 4.32
N GLU A 194 7.04 12.39 3.14
CA GLU A 194 7.37 10.96 3.04
C GLU A 194 8.78 10.64 3.55
N ARG A 195 9.74 11.52 3.30
CA ARG A 195 11.09 11.38 3.87
C ARG A 195 11.05 11.42 5.39
N GLU A 196 10.32 12.36 5.95
CA GLU A 196 10.12 12.47 7.40
C GLU A 196 9.43 11.23 7.97
N ARG A 197 8.37 10.72 7.33
CA ARG A 197 7.71 9.46 7.72
C ARG A 197 8.66 8.27 7.70
N LEU A 198 9.48 8.12 6.67
CA LEU A 198 10.45 7.03 6.57
C LEU A 198 11.58 7.15 7.60
N MET A 199 11.97 8.36 7.97
CA MET A 199 12.93 8.59 9.06
C MET A 199 12.36 8.20 10.43
N HIS A 200 11.03 8.41 10.65
CA HIS A 200 10.33 8.03 11.88
C HIS A 200 9.62 6.68 11.78
N LEU A 201 9.95 5.85 10.77
CA LEU A 201 9.29 4.56 10.55
C LEU A 201 9.44 3.62 11.77
N GLU A 202 10.59 3.59 12.42
CA GLU A 202 10.83 2.78 13.62
C GLU A 202 9.89 3.17 14.76
N GLU A 203 9.76 4.48 15.02
CA GLU A 203 8.85 5.00 16.04
C GLU A 203 7.40 4.58 15.76
N GLN A 204 6.95 4.71 14.50
CA GLN A 204 5.61 4.29 14.09
C GLN A 204 5.39 2.78 14.24
N LEU A 205 6.40 1.97 13.94
CA LEU A 205 6.31 0.53 14.14
C LEU A 205 6.27 0.16 15.62
N HIS A 206 7.03 0.87 16.47
CA HIS A 206 7.05 0.67 17.92
C HIS A 206 5.76 1.10 18.63
N GLU A 207 4.94 1.98 18.03
CA GLU A 207 3.61 2.29 18.58
C GLU A 207 2.72 1.05 18.73
N ARG A 208 2.95 0.01 17.93
CA ARG A 208 2.14 -1.22 17.90
C ARG A 208 2.91 -2.48 18.18
N VAL A 209 4.21 -2.51 17.90
CA VAL A 209 5.09 -3.67 18.10
C VAL A 209 5.99 -3.41 19.29
N ILE A 210 5.72 -4.10 20.37
CA ILE A 210 6.40 -3.90 21.65
C ILE A 210 7.53 -4.92 21.81
N GLY A 211 8.72 -4.45 22.19
CA GLY A 211 9.84 -5.27 22.65
C GLY A 211 10.54 -6.10 21.57
N GLN A 212 10.48 -5.70 20.30
CA GLN A 212 11.16 -6.39 19.19
C GLN A 212 12.05 -5.39 18.43
N ASP A 213 12.91 -4.67 19.16
CA ASP A 213 13.67 -3.53 18.64
C ASP A 213 14.53 -3.90 17.43
N GLU A 214 15.27 -5.02 17.49
CA GLU A 214 16.09 -5.49 16.37
C GLU A 214 15.25 -5.85 15.12
N ALA A 215 14.04 -6.41 15.33
CA ALA A 215 13.15 -6.75 14.23
C ALA A 215 12.61 -5.49 13.54
N VAL A 216 12.26 -4.48 14.32
CA VAL A 216 11.75 -3.20 13.84
C VAL A 216 12.84 -2.45 13.09
N GLU A 217 14.05 -2.36 13.66
CA GLU A 217 15.22 -1.70 13.06
C GLU A 217 15.59 -2.34 11.71
N ALA A 218 15.75 -3.67 11.65
CA ALA A 218 16.10 -4.38 10.42
C ALA A 218 15.08 -4.18 9.30
N VAL A 219 13.78 -4.22 9.63
CA VAL A 219 12.71 -3.98 8.65
C VAL A 219 12.72 -2.52 8.18
N ALA A 220 12.86 -1.56 9.10
CA ALA A 220 12.87 -0.14 8.77
C ALA A 220 14.07 0.24 7.89
N GLU A 221 15.26 -0.29 8.18
CA GLU A 221 16.46 -0.09 7.35
C GLU A 221 16.31 -0.66 5.94
N ALA A 222 15.80 -1.87 5.80
CA ALA A 222 15.58 -2.49 4.49
C ALA A 222 14.57 -1.68 3.66
N VAL A 223 13.50 -1.22 4.27
CA VAL A 223 12.50 -0.36 3.62
C VAL A 223 13.11 0.99 3.20
N ARG A 224 13.90 1.62 4.07
CA ARG A 224 14.62 2.86 3.74
C ARG A 224 15.57 2.68 2.56
N ARG A 225 16.36 1.60 2.53
CA ARG A 225 17.25 1.26 1.40
C ARG A 225 16.48 1.13 0.10
N ALA A 226 15.38 0.41 0.11
CA ALA A 226 14.55 0.18 -1.07
C ALA A 226 13.91 1.49 -1.59
N ARG A 227 13.35 2.30 -0.69
CA ARG A 227 12.73 3.58 -1.05
C ARG A 227 13.72 4.64 -1.50
N ALA A 228 14.96 4.57 -1.02
CA ALA A 228 16.05 5.42 -1.47
C ALA A 228 16.61 5.02 -2.86
N GLY A 229 16.13 3.92 -3.46
CA GLY A 229 16.55 3.47 -4.79
C GLY A 229 17.82 2.62 -4.81
N PHE A 230 18.28 2.11 -3.65
CA PHE A 230 19.47 1.25 -3.56
C PHE A 230 19.16 -0.25 -3.71
N SER A 231 17.91 -0.63 -3.94
CA SER A 231 17.50 -2.03 -4.17
C SER A 231 17.37 -2.31 -5.68
N ASP A 232 17.58 -3.58 -6.06
CA ASP A 232 17.37 -4.05 -7.43
C ASP A 232 15.89 -3.89 -7.83
N PRO A 233 15.58 -3.17 -8.92
CA PRO A 233 14.21 -2.94 -9.36
C PRO A 233 13.47 -4.22 -9.77
N ASN A 234 14.20 -5.30 -10.08
CA ASN A 234 13.63 -6.58 -10.48
C ASN A 234 13.32 -7.51 -9.31
N ARG A 235 13.69 -7.15 -8.08
CA ARG A 235 13.42 -7.94 -6.86
C ARG A 235 12.30 -7.32 -6.02
N PRO A 236 11.69 -8.08 -5.10
CA PRO A 236 10.81 -7.53 -4.09
C PRO A 236 11.47 -6.37 -3.32
N ILE A 237 10.66 -5.46 -2.75
CA ILE A 237 11.17 -4.33 -1.93
C ILE A 237 12.03 -4.83 -0.78
N GLY A 238 11.70 -5.99 -0.23
CA GLY A 238 12.45 -6.68 0.80
C GLY A 238 11.87 -8.07 1.04
N SER A 239 12.71 -9.00 1.44
CA SER A 239 12.34 -10.36 1.78
C SER A 239 12.83 -10.71 3.19
N PHE A 240 11.90 -11.06 4.06
CA PHE A 240 12.16 -11.28 5.48
C PHE A 240 11.69 -12.66 5.93
N LEU A 241 12.49 -13.31 6.77
CA LEU A 241 12.07 -14.51 7.49
C LEU A 241 12.01 -14.23 8.99
N PHE A 242 10.79 -14.20 9.53
CA PHE A 242 10.53 -13.97 10.96
C PHE A 242 10.47 -15.30 11.71
N LEU A 243 11.41 -15.52 12.58
CA LEU A 243 11.53 -16.72 13.42
C LEU A 243 11.09 -16.41 14.84
N GLY A 244 10.39 -17.30 15.48
CA GLY A 244 10.05 -17.15 16.89
C GLY A 244 8.75 -17.82 17.30
N PRO A 245 8.50 -17.89 18.62
CA PRO A 245 7.29 -18.52 19.15
C PRO A 245 6.02 -17.80 18.73
N THR A 246 4.90 -18.44 18.95
CA THR A 246 3.60 -17.86 18.66
C THR A 246 3.31 -16.69 19.61
N GLY A 247 2.66 -15.62 19.10
CA GLY A 247 2.18 -14.51 19.92
C GLY A 247 3.21 -13.46 20.33
N VAL A 248 4.40 -13.45 19.70
CA VAL A 248 5.48 -12.46 19.99
C VAL A 248 5.42 -11.20 19.10
N GLY A 249 4.49 -11.14 18.13
CA GLY A 249 4.29 -9.93 17.31
C GLY A 249 4.63 -10.07 15.82
N LYS A 250 5.06 -11.23 15.31
CA LYS A 250 5.46 -11.45 13.90
C LYS A 250 4.41 -10.91 12.89
N THR A 251 3.16 -11.35 13.04
CA THR A 251 2.05 -10.93 12.17
C THR A 251 1.65 -9.46 12.40
N GLU A 252 1.79 -8.95 13.63
CA GLU A 252 1.48 -7.54 13.94
C GLU A 252 2.51 -6.61 13.28
N LEU A 253 3.80 -6.96 13.27
CA LEU A 253 4.82 -6.20 12.56
C LEU A 253 4.53 -6.12 11.04
N ALA A 254 4.15 -7.24 10.41
CA ALA A 254 3.76 -7.27 9.00
C ALA A 254 2.55 -6.37 8.72
N ARG A 255 1.56 -6.37 9.61
CA ARG A 255 0.35 -5.54 9.50
C ARG A 255 0.67 -4.06 9.67
N THR A 256 1.45 -3.72 10.69
CA THR A 256 1.87 -2.34 10.95
C THR A 256 2.72 -1.79 9.81
N LEU A 257 3.59 -2.64 9.23
CA LEU A 257 4.37 -2.28 8.06
C LEU A 257 3.48 -1.99 6.84
N ALA A 258 2.44 -2.79 6.60
CA ALA A 258 1.50 -2.54 5.51
C ALA A 258 0.79 -1.18 5.69
N GLU A 259 0.34 -0.87 6.90
CA GLU A 259 -0.27 0.42 7.22
C GLU A 259 0.71 1.59 7.06
N ALA A 260 1.95 1.44 7.54
CA ALA A 260 2.98 2.47 7.44
C ALA A 260 3.39 2.76 5.99
N LEU A 261 3.49 1.74 5.13
CA LEU A 261 3.92 1.89 3.74
C LEU A 261 2.80 2.29 2.79
N PHE A 262 1.59 1.76 2.99
CA PHE A 262 0.48 1.86 2.03
C PHE A 262 -0.75 2.58 2.60
N GLY A 263 -0.73 2.97 3.88
CA GLY A 263 -1.79 3.76 4.52
C GLY A 263 -2.98 2.94 5.01
N GLU A 264 -3.01 1.63 4.80
CA GLU A 264 -4.08 0.75 5.26
C GLU A 264 -3.58 -0.66 5.63
N GLU A 265 -4.09 -1.23 6.71
CA GLU A 265 -3.79 -2.62 7.10
C GLU A 265 -4.26 -3.65 6.04
N ALA A 266 -5.28 -3.31 5.26
CA ALA A 266 -5.82 -4.15 4.20
C ALA A 266 -4.85 -4.31 3.00
N ALA A 267 -3.78 -3.53 2.92
CA ALA A 267 -2.70 -3.71 1.96
C ALA A 267 -1.80 -4.92 2.29
N MET A 268 -2.15 -5.73 3.28
CA MET A 268 -1.50 -7.00 3.57
C MET A 268 -2.26 -8.17 2.93
N ILE A 269 -1.56 -8.95 2.11
CA ILE A 269 -2.02 -10.24 1.57
C ILE A 269 -1.47 -11.33 2.49
N ARG A 270 -2.35 -12.06 3.19
CA ARG A 270 -1.94 -13.17 4.06
C ARG A 270 -2.31 -14.51 3.45
N ILE A 271 -1.34 -15.40 3.38
CA ILE A 271 -1.51 -16.78 2.93
C ILE A 271 -0.94 -17.71 4.01
N ASP A 272 -1.76 -18.63 4.50
CA ASP A 272 -1.37 -19.63 5.47
C ASP A 272 -0.77 -20.84 4.73
N MET A 273 0.51 -21.10 4.93
CA MET A 273 1.21 -22.19 4.25
C MET A 273 0.79 -23.58 4.74
N SER A 274 0.10 -23.69 5.87
CA SER A 274 -0.49 -24.93 6.32
C SER A 274 -1.58 -25.48 5.37
N GLU A 275 -2.17 -24.62 4.53
CA GLU A 275 -3.12 -25.04 3.47
C GLU A 275 -2.43 -25.66 2.25
N PHE A 276 -1.09 -25.54 2.15
CA PHE A 276 -0.26 -25.96 1.00
C PHE A 276 0.75 -27.04 1.36
N GLN A 277 0.36 -27.96 2.24
CA GLN A 277 1.20 -29.09 2.66
C GLN A 277 1.26 -30.19 1.61
N GLU A 278 0.21 -30.33 0.81
CA GLU A 278 0.10 -31.37 -0.20
C GLU A 278 0.38 -30.86 -1.61
N ARG A 279 1.01 -31.68 -2.44
CA ARG A 279 1.42 -31.30 -3.80
C ARG A 279 0.27 -30.79 -4.66
N HIS A 280 -0.93 -31.34 -4.54
CA HIS A 280 -2.06 -30.90 -5.34
C HIS A 280 -2.58 -29.52 -4.93
N THR A 281 -2.38 -29.08 -3.69
CA THR A 281 -2.78 -27.75 -3.24
C THR A 281 -1.85 -26.64 -3.74
N VAL A 282 -0.58 -26.99 -4.08
CA VAL A 282 0.40 -26.03 -4.59
C VAL A 282 -0.05 -25.38 -5.89
N SER A 283 -0.77 -26.12 -6.75
CA SER A 283 -1.35 -25.57 -7.99
C SER A 283 -2.32 -24.42 -7.75
N ARG A 284 -2.96 -24.35 -6.58
CA ARG A 284 -3.85 -23.24 -6.20
C ARG A 284 -3.11 -21.92 -5.98
N LEU A 285 -1.82 -21.94 -5.70
CA LEU A 285 -1.00 -20.72 -5.58
C LEU A 285 -0.80 -20.04 -6.93
N VAL A 286 -0.45 -20.82 -7.96
CA VAL A 286 -0.07 -20.33 -9.29
C VAL A 286 -1.24 -20.40 -10.28
N GLY A 287 -2.23 -21.21 -9.99
CA GLY A 287 -3.40 -21.49 -10.85
C GLY A 287 -3.41 -22.89 -11.42
N ALA A 288 -4.60 -23.44 -11.62
CA ALA A 288 -4.78 -24.75 -12.25
C ALA A 288 -4.63 -24.66 -13.77
N PRO A 289 -4.27 -25.77 -14.45
CA PRO A 289 -4.27 -25.84 -15.91
C PRO A 289 -5.64 -25.49 -16.52
N PRO A 290 -5.69 -25.06 -17.79
CA PRO A 290 -6.94 -24.71 -18.45
C PRO A 290 -7.98 -25.82 -18.34
N GLY A 291 -9.15 -25.50 -17.78
CA GLY A 291 -10.26 -26.43 -17.58
C GLY A 291 -10.64 -26.72 -16.12
N TYR A 292 -9.86 -26.25 -15.17
CA TYR A 292 -10.16 -26.32 -13.74
C TYR A 292 -10.28 -24.90 -13.19
N GLU A 293 -11.47 -24.52 -12.72
CA GLU A 293 -11.74 -23.20 -12.10
C GLU A 293 -11.32 -23.16 -10.62
N GLU A 294 -10.10 -23.50 -10.28
CA GLU A 294 -9.62 -23.34 -8.92
C GLU A 294 -8.99 -21.96 -8.70
N ALA A 295 -9.30 -21.36 -7.56
CA ALA A 295 -8.89 -20.01 -7.21
C ALA A 295 -7.36 -19.86 -7.20
N ARG A 296 -6.85 -18.89 -7.92
CA ARG A 296 -5.43 -18.49 -7.99
C ARG A 296 -5.12 -17.56 -6.82
N GLN A 297 -4.82 -18.10 -5.65
CA GLN A 297 -4.77 -17.30 -4.43
C GLN A 297 -3.63 -16.28 -4.44
N LEU A 298 -2.41 -16.69 -4.81
CA LEU A 298 -1.24 -15.83 -4.78
C LEU A 298 -1.18 -14.88 -5.99
N THR A 299 -1.18 -15.46 -7.19
CA THR A 299 -0.99 -14.69 -8.44
C THR A 299 -2.09 -13.67 -8.68
N GLU A 300 -3.36 -14.02 -8.42
CA GLU A 300 -4.48 -13.10 -8.58
C GLU A 300 -4.50 -12.01 -7.50
N SER A 301 -4.15 -12.35 -6.25
CA SER A 301 -4.09 -11.39 -5.15
C SER A 301 -3.01 -10.33 -5.40
N VAL A 302 -1.81 -10.76 -5.82
CA VAL A 302 -0.71 -9.85 -6.13
C VAL A 302 -1.00 -9.05 -7.41
N ARG A 303 -1.61 -9.65 -8.44
CA ARG A 303 -2.01 -8.92 -9.64
C ARG A 303 -3.00 -7.80 -9.35
N ARG A 304 -3.94 -8.02 -8.41
CA ARG A 304 -4.90 -6.98 -7.98
C ARG A 304 -4.27 -5.92 -7.09
N ARG A 305 -3.26 -6.30 -6.31
CA ARG A 305 -2.56 -5.42 -5.38
C ARG A 305 -1.05 -5.63 -5.47
N PRO A 306 -0.41 -5.15 -6.55
CA PRO A 306 1.01 -5.39 -6.80
C PRO A 306 1.93 -4.74 -5.75
N TYR A 307 1.42 -3.76 -5.03
CA TYR A 307 2.11 -3.09 -3.94
C TYR A 307 1.40 -3.36 -2.62
N SER A 308 1.89 -4.36 -1.93
CA SER A 308 1.33 -4.87 -0.69
C SER A 308 2.44 -5.49 0.16
N VAL A 309 2.11 -5.86 1.36
CA VAL A 309 2.93 -6.78 2.16
C VAL A 309 2.37 -8.18 1.95
N LEU A 310 3.16 -9.07 1.37
CA LEU A 310 2.83 -10.48 1.24
C LEU A 310 3.33 -11.24 2.48
N LEU A 311 2.41 -11.69 3.31
CA LEU A 311 2.70 -12.49 4.48
C LEU A 311 2.42 -13.98 4.19
N LEU A 312 3.48 -14.78 4.20
CA LEU A 312 3.43 -16.24 4.10
C LEU A 312 3.61 -16.82 5.50
N ASP A 313 2.51 -17.24 6.12
CA ASP A 313 2.50 -17.67 7.52
C ASP A 313 2.82 -19.18 7.61
N GLU A 314 3.63 -19.57 8.59
CA GLU A 314 4.05 -20.97 8.86
C GLU A 314 4.74 -21.66 7.67
N ILE A 315 5.76 -21.00 7.11
CA ILE A 315 6.45 -21.46 5.88
C ILE A 315 7.04 -22.87 6.00
N GLU A 316 7.41 -23.30 7.20
CA GLU A 316 7.93 -24.65 7.47
C GLU A 316 6.93 -25.77 7.18
N LYS A 317 5.64 -25.46 7.11
CA LYS A 317 4.58 -26.44 6.81
C LYS A 317 4.33 -26.61 5.31
N ALA A 318 4.89 -25.74 4.49
CA ALA A 318 4.68 -25.75 3.05
C ALA A 318 5.30 -26.99 2.38
N HIS A 319 4.63 -27.48 1.32
CA HIS A 319 5.22 -28.51 0.47
C HIS A 319 6.52 -28.02 -0.18
N PRO A 320 7.53 -28.89 -0.42
CA PRO A 320 8.79 -28.50 -1.04
C PRO A 320 8.67 -27.76 -2.39
N ASP A 321 7.62 -28.01 -3.17
CA ASP A 321 7.38 -27.33 -4.45
C ASP A 321 7.03 -25.85 -4.27
N VAL A 322 6.50 -25.44 -3.11
CA VAL A 322 6.24 -24.03 -2.77
C VAL A 322 7.55 -23.24 -2.74
N PHE A 323 8.62 -23.82 -2.19
CA PHE A 323 9.93 -23.17 -2.13
C PHE A 323 10.50 -22.88 -3.52
N ASN A 324 10.19 -23.70 -4.53
CA ASN A 324 10.62 -23.46 -5.90
C ASN A 324 9.91 -22.23 -6.50
N ILE A 325 8.62 -22.05 -6.18
CA ILE A 325 7.85 -20.86 -6.56
C ILE A 325 8.43 -19.60 -5.88
N LEU A 326 8.71 -19.71 -4.59
CA LEU A 326 9.28 -18.59 -3.82
C LEU A 326 10.68 -18.21 -4.30
N LEU A 327 11.51 -19.18 -4.65
CA LEU A 327 12.83 -18.92 -5.25
C LEU A 327 12.70 -18.07 -6.51
N GLN A 328 11.76 -18.37 -7.41
CA GLN A 328 11.52 -17.57 -8.60
C GLN A 328 11.08 -16.14 -8.25
N ILE A 329 10.22 -15.98 -7.25
CA ILE A 329 9.77 -14.64 -6.79
C ILE A 329 10.94 -13.84 -6.20
N LEU A 330 11.77 -14.48 -5.35
CA LEU A 330 12.86 -13.80 -4.66
C LEU A 330 14.03 -13.45 -5.60
N ASP A 331 14.27 -14.26 -6.65
CA ASP A 331 15.35 -14.01 -7.62
C ASP A 331 14.93 -13.05 -8.72
N ASP A 332 13.84 -13.35 -9.40
CA ASP A 332 13.43 -12.67 -10.62
C ASP A 332 12.37 -11.59 -10.37
N GLY A 333 11.80 -11.54 -9.15
CA GLY A 333 10.66 -10.66 -8.83
C GLY A 333 9.45 -10.91 -9.72
N ARG A 334 9.33 -12.10 -10.32
CA ARG A 334 8.29 -12.46 -11.29
C ARG A 334 7.82 -13.88 -11.06
N LEU A 335 6.57 -14.12 -11.39
CA LEU A 335 6.01 -15.47 -11.38
C LEU A 335 5.13 -15.66 -12.63
N THR A 336 5.36 -16.75 -13.36
CA THR A 336 4.51 -17.12 -14.50
C THR A 336 3.38 -18.02 -14.03
N ASP A 337 2.12 -17.60 -14.29
CA ASP A 337 0.95 -18.40 -13.95
C ASP A 337 0.77 -19.60 -14.91
N ALA A 338 -0.13 -20.50 -14.54
CA ALA A 338 -0.43 -21.70 -15.35
C ALA A 338 -1.03 -21.37 -16.73
N GLN A 339 -1.37 -20.11 -17.02
CA GLN A 339 -1.84 -19.64 -18.33
C GLN A 339 -0.71 -18.98 -19.15
N GLY A 340 0.54 -19.01 -18.65
CA GLY A 340 1.69 -18.40 -19.30
C GLY A 340 1.79 -16.87 -19.15
N ARG A 341 1.00 -16.27 -18.23
CA ARG A 341 1.09 -14.84 -17.95
C ARG A 341 2.12 -14.60 -16.87
N THR A 342 3.03 -13.71 -17.13
CA THR A 342 4.04 -13.26 -16.14
C THR A 342 3.45 -12.16 -15.28
N ILE A 343 3.59 -12.31 -13.97
CA ILE A 343 3.12 -11.37 -12.96
C ILE A 343 4.32 -10.85 -12.22
N ASP A 344 4.49 -9.53 -12.17
CA ASP A 344 5.55 -8.88 -11.42
C ASP A 344 5.23 -8.88 -9.92
N PHE A 345 6.18 -9.34 -9.12
CA PHE A 345 6.10 -9.36 -7.67
C PHE A 345 6.92 -8.21 -7.09
N LYS A 346 6.26 -7.08 -6.87
CA LYS A 346 6.83 -5.89 -6.18
C LYS A 346 6.52 -5.84 -4.66
N PRO A 347 5.69 -6.75 -4.07
CA PRO A 347 5.40 -6.71 -2.64
C PRO A 347 6.66 -6.88 -1.78
N THR A 348 6.60 -6.35 -0.55
CA THR A 348 7.49 -6.80 0.52
C THR A 348 7.07 -8.20 0.94
N VAL A 349 7.99 -9.16 0.84
CA VAL A 349 7.72 -10.57 1.18
C VAL A 349 8.14 -10.84 2.62
N ILE A 350 7.18 -11.20 3.45
CA ILE A 350 7.43 -11.62 4.84
C ILE A 350 7.00 -13.07 4.99
N MET A 351 7.91 -13.90 5.42
CA MET A 351 7.68 -15.30 5.77
C MET A 351 7.75 -15.43 7.28
N THR A 352 6.81 -16.12 7.91
CA THR A 352 6.90 -16.40 9.33
C THR A 352 7.14 -17.90 9.56
N SER A 353 7.85 -18.20 10.62
CA SER A 353 8.09 -19.57 11.03
C SER A 353 8.15 -19.70 12.54
N ASN A 354 7.73 -20.85 13.04
CA ASN A 354 7.85 -21.25 14.44
C ASN A 354 9.06 -22.17 14.68
N LEU A 355 9.92 -22.34 13.67
CA LEU A 355 11.15 -23.12 13.80
C LEU A 355 12.01 -22.60 14.94
N GLY A 356 12.56 -23.48 15.73
CA GLY A 356 13.43 -23.13 16.85
C GLY A 356 12.75 -22.45 18.03
N SER A 357 11.41 -22.43 18.10
CA SER A 357 10.67 -21.81 19.22
C SER A 357 11.08 -22.36 20.58
N ASP A 358 11.29 -23.67 20.69
CA ASP A 358 11.75 -24.32 21.92
C ASP A 358 13.13 -23.82 22.34
N ARG A 359 14.03 -23.59 21.37
CA ARG A 359 15.36 -23.07 21.62
C ARG A 359 15.32 -21.61 22.08
N ILE A 360 14.48 -20.80 21.45
CA ILE A 360 14.27 -19.39 21.85
C ILE A 360 13.72 -19.31 23.29
N GLN A 361 12.77 -20.17 23.65
CA GLN A 361 12.23 -20.22 25.00
C GLN A 361 13.26 -20.74 26.03
N ALA A 362 14.06 -21.75 25.66
CA ALA A 362 15.13 -22.26 26.51
C ALA A 362 16.21 -21.19 26.75
N HIS A 363 16.57 -20.45 25.72
CA HIS A 363 17.52 -19.34 25.77
C HIS A 363 17.05 -18.25 26.74
N ALA A 364 15.80 -17.82 26.64
CA ALA A 364 15.21 -16.83 27.54
C ALA A 364 15.26 -17.28 29.01
N ARG A 365 15.08 -18.60 29.30
CA ARG A 365 15.17 -19.15 30.64
C ARG A 365 16.62 -19.20 31.17
N ARG A 366 17.63 -19.33 30.30
CA ARG A 366 19.05 -19.43 30.66
C ARG A 366 19.79 -18.12 30.65
N ASN A 367 19.17 -17.05 30.19
CA ASN A 367 19.77 -15.72 30.07
C ASN A 367 21.09 -15.73 29.26
N GLU A 368 21.12 -16.53 28.17
CA GLU A 368 22.27 -16.65 27.24
C GLU A 368 22.34 -15.38 26.34
N SER A 369 23.46 -15.15 25.66
CA SER A 369 23.60 -13.97 24.78
C SER A 369 22.77 -14.11 23.50
N PHE A 370 22.25 -13.00 22.97
CA PHE A 370 21.44 -13.03 21.75
C PHE A 370 22.23 -13.50 20.51
N GLU A 371 23.53 -13.29 20.50
CA GLU A 371 24.43 -13.76 19.43
C GLU A 371 24.52 -15.29 19.41
N GLU A 372 24.56 -15.94 20.57
CA GLU A 372 24.50 -17.38 20.67
C GLU A 372 23.16 -17.93 20.15
N LEU A 373 22.07 -17.26 20.50
CA LEU A 373 20.75 -17.60 19.95
C LEU A 373 20.71 -17.50 18.42
N LYS A 374 21.23 -16.43 17.83
CA LYS A 374 21.30 -16.28 16.37
C LYS A 374 22.11 -17.42 15.72
N ALA A 375 23.26 -17.78 16.30
CA ALA A 375 24.07 -18.86 15.78
C ALA A 375 23.35 -20.21 15.81
N ASP A 376 22.63 -20.51 16.90
CA ASP A 376 21.81 -21.70 17.02
C ASP A 376 20.65 -21.71 16.01
N MET A 377 19.97 -20.59 15.84
CA MET A 377 18.90 -20.45 14.87
C MET A 377 19.40 -20.64 13.44
N ASP A 378 20.58 -20.13 13.10
CA ASP A 378 21.21 -20.35 11.81
C ASP A 378 21.48 -21.86 11.54
N GLN A 379 21.90 -22.61 12.55
CA GLN A 379 22.08 -24.06 12.43
C GLN A 379 20.75 -24.78 12.19
N ILE A 380 19.70 -24.42 12.93
CA ILE A 380 18.37 -25.01 12.78
C ILE A 380 17.84 -24.74 11.37
N LEU A 381 17.99 -23.51 10.86
CA LEU A 381 17.57 -23.13 9.52
C LEU A 381 18.29 -23.95 8.44
N LYS A 382 19.62 -24.07 8.53
CA LYS A 382 20.43 -24.85 7.56
C LYS A 382 20.08 -26.34 7.53
N HIS A 383 19.56 -26.87 8.62
CA HIS A 383 19.07 -28.26 8.68
C HIS A 383 17.64 -28.40 8.11
N THR A 384 16.82 -27.38 8.20
CA THR A 384 15.39 -27.47 7.87
C THR A 384 15.07 -26.92 6.48
N LEU A 385 15.70 -25.80 6.11
CA LEU A 385 15.47 -25.13 4.83
C LEU A 385 16.68 -25.34 3.91
N ARG A 386 16.43 -25.33 2.60
CA ARG A 386 17.50 -25.44 1.58
C ARG A 386 18.43 -24.22 1.66
N PRO A 387 19.75 -24.40 1.61
CA PRO A 387 20.72 -23.30 1.66
C PRO A 387 20.47 -22.25 0.55
N GLU A 388 20.08 -22.70 -0.65
CA GLU A 388 19.75 -21.82 -1.78
C GLU A 388 18.60 -20.85 -1.46
N PHE A 389 17.59 -21.30 -0.68
CA PHE A 389 16.46 -20.49 -0.28
C PHE A 389 16.86 -19.46 0.80
N ILE A 390 17.64 -19.88 1.80
CA ILE A 390 18.11 -18.98 2.86
C ILE A 390 18.96 -17.84 2.27
N ASN A 391 19.82 -18.14 1.28
CA ASN A 391 20.69 -17.15 0.64
C ASN A 391 19.95 -16.12 -0.23
N ARG A 392 18.64 -16.30 -0.48
CA ARG A 392 17.80 -15.35 -1.23
C ARG A 392 16.98 -14.45 -0.34
N ILE A 393 16.95 -14.73 0.94
CA ILE A 393 16.28 -13.92 1.94
C ILE A 393 17.22 -12.78 2.34
N ASP A 394 16.71 -11.54 2.30
CA ASP A 394 17.51 -10.35 2.62
C ASP A 394 17.86 -10.32 4.11
N GLU A 395 16.90 -10.65 4.98
CA GLU A 395 17.10 -10.61 6.44
C GLU A 395 16.35 -11.76 7.14
N VAL A 396 17.06 -12.46 8.02
CA VAL A 396 16.49 -13.45 8.95
C VAL A 396 16.41 -12.84 10.34
N ILE A 397 15.19 -12.66 10.83
CA ILE A 397 14.91 -11.90 12.05
C ILE A 397 14.37 -12.85 13.13
N VAL A 398 15.05 -12.88 14.28
CA VAL A 398 14.66 -13.69 15.42
C VAL A 398 13.87 -12.86 16.41
N PHE A 399 12.60 -13.21 16.62
CA PHE A 399 11.73 -12.60 17.62
C PHE A 399 11.97 -13.20 18.98
N ARG A 400 12.18 -12.35 19.97
CA ARG A 400 12.38 -12.76 21.37
C ARG A 400 11.05 -13.06 22.05
N THR A 401 11.12 -13.82 23.14
CA THR A 401 9.98 -13.97 24.06
C THR A 401 9.70 -12.64 24.74
N LEU A 402 8.41 -12.41 25.03
CA LEU A 402 7.97 -11.18 25.70
C LEU A 402 8.16 -11.30 27.22
N ASP A 403 8.64 -10.23 27.85
CA ASP A 403 8.69 -10.11 29.30
C ASP A 403 7.36 -9.54 29.87
N LYS A 404 7.26 -9.51 31.22
CA LYS A 404 6.04 -9.04 31.89
C LYS A 404 5.69 -7.59 31.58
N GLU A 405 6.68 -6.70 31.50
CA GLU A 405 6.47 -5.28 31.21
C GLU A 405 5.95 -5.09 29.78
N GLN A 406 6.52 -5.81 28.84
CA GLN A 406 6.11 -5.80 27.44
C GLN A 406 4.68 -6.32 27.28
N ILE A 407 4.31 -7.38 28.01
CA ILE A 407 2.95 -7.93 28.01
C ILE A 407 1.95 -6.92 28.59
N SER A 408 2.31 -6.22 29.68
CA SER A 408 1.49 -5.17 30.26
C SER A 408 1.26 -4.02 29.27
N LYS A 409 2.31 -3.60 28.55
CA LYS A 409 2.18 -2.59 27.48
C LYS A 409 1.27 -3.06 26.35
N ILE A 410 1.37 -4.34 25.95
CA ILE A 410 0.48 -4.91 24.91
C ILE A 410 -0.96 -4.97 25.39
N ALA A 411 -1.19 -5.36 26.65
CA ALA A 411 -2.52 -5.35 27.25
C ALA A 411 -3.14 -3.95 27.23
N ARG A 412 -2.36 -2.92 27.58
CA ARG A 412 -2.77 -1.51 27.53
C ARG A 412 -3.17 -1.10 26.11
N LEU A 413 -2.35 -1.40 25.09
CA LEU A 413 -2.67 -1.09 23.69
C LEU A 413 -3.96 -1.78 23.21
N LEU A 414 -4.20 -3.01 23.66
CA LEU A 414 -5.43 -3.74 23.31
C LEU A 414 -6.66 -3.14 24.03
N LEU A 415 -6.53 -2.71 25.28
CA LEU A 415 -7.57 -2.03 26.04
C LEU A 415 -7.89 -0.64 25.45
N GLU A 416 -6.89 0.11 24.97
CA GLU A 416 -7.13 1.36 24.25
C GLU A 416 -7.98 1.17 22.98
N ARG A 417 -7.88 0.04 22.31
CA ARG A 417 -8.78 -0.28 21.17
C ARG A 417 -10.24 -0.43 21.64
N THR A 418 -10.46 -0.98 22.83
CA THR A 418 -11.78 -1.04 23.44
C THR A 418 -12.27 0.35 23.83
N GLN A 419 -11.41 1.20 24.43
CA GLN A 419 -11.73 2.59 24.71
C GLN A 419 -12.17 3.36 23.46
N ARG A 420 -11.41 3.27 22.36
CA ARG A 420 -11.75 3.94 21.08
C ARG A 420 -13.10 3.48 20.53
N ARG A 421 -13.42 2.18 20.64
CA ARG A 421 -14.73 1.65 20.18
C ARG A 421 -15.89 2.20 20.98
N LEU A 422 -15.74 2.34 22.30
CA LEU A 422 -16.78 2.89 23.18
C LEU A 422 -16.86 4.41 23.08
N HIS A 423 -15.73 5.09 22.92
CA HIS A 423 -15.70 6.53 22.66
C HIS A 423 -16.48 6.92 21.39
N ALA A 424 -16.44 6.05 20.35
CA ALA A 424 -17.28 6.23 19.15
C ALA A 424 -18.79 6.14 19.45
N GLN A 425 -19.17 5.58 20.59
CA GLN A 425 -20.56 5.53 21.13
C GLN A 425 -20.81 6.58 22.22
N TYR A 426 -19.90 7.56 22.35
CA TYR A 426 -19.96 8.60 23.39
C TYR A 426 -19.84 8.07 24.82
N ILE A 427 -19.16 6.94 25.03
CA ILE A 427 -18.90 6.36 26.35
C ILE A 427 -17.40 6.45 26.61
N GLU A 428 -17.02 7.06 27.73
CA GLU A 428 -15.63 7.13 28.17
C GLU A 428 -15.31 5.95 29.08
N VAL A 429 -14.17 5.28 28.84
CA VAL A 429 -13.69 4.16 29.66
C VAL A 429 -12.27 4.46 30.12
N GLU A 430 -12.02 4.31 31.41
CA GLU A 430 -10.67 4.37 31.99
C GLU A 430 -10.33 3.04 32.66
N PHE A 431 -9.10 2.58 32.45
CA PHE A 431 -8.56 1.39 33.11
C PHE A 431 -7.51 1.80 34.13
N THR A 432 -7.63 1.32 35.37
CA THR A 432 -6.57 1.50 36.37
C THR A 432 -5.37 0.61 36.04
N GLU A 433 -4.20 0.96 36.56
CA GLU A 433 -2.99 0.18 36.41
C GLU A 433 -3.18 -1.26 36.90
N ALA A 434 -3.85 -1.42 38.04
CA ALA A 434 -4.17 -2.73 38.61
C ALA A 434 -5.06 -3.59 37.69
N ALA A 435 -6.03 -2.97 37.01
CA ALA A 435 -6.86 -3.67 36.03
C ALA A 435 -6.04 -4.10 34.79
N VAL A 436 -5.12 -3.26 34.30
CA VAL A 436 -4.23 -3.58 33.17
C VAL A 436 -3.30 -4.74 33.53
N GLU A 437 -2.66 -4.70 34.70
CA GLU A 437 -1.76 -5.76 35.16
C GLU A 437 -2.50 -7.08 35.34
N PHE A 438 -3.70 -7.07 35.90
CA PHE A 438 -4.54 -8.26 36.07
C PHE A 438 -4.88 -8.89 34.71
N VAL A 439 -5.27 -8.09 33.72
CA VAL A 439 -5.56 -8.58 32.37
C VAL A 439 -4.31 -9.12 31.71
N ALA A 440 -3.17 -8.49 31.92
CA ALA A 440 -1.88 -8.92 31.40
C ALA A 440 -1.45 -10.28 31.99
N GLU A 441 -1.58 -10.47 33.30
CA GLU A 441 -1.23 -11.73 33.98
C GLU A 441 -2.19 -12.87 33.61
N GLU A 442 -3.51 -12.63 33.59
CA GLU A 442 -4.48 -13.65 33.21
C GLU A 442 -4.40 -14.00 31.70
N GLY A 443 -4.02 -13.05 30.88
CA GLY A 443 -3.95 -13.20 29.43
C GLY A 443 -2.58 -13.66 28.89
N PHE A 444 -1.58 -13.82 29.74
CA PHE A 444 -0.26 -14.31 29.34
C PHE A 444 -0.17 -15.84 29.45
N ASP A 445 0.39 -16.44 28.41
CA ASP A 445 0.72 -17.86 28.39
C ASP A 445 2.15 -18.05 27.87
N PRO A 446 3.04 -18.77 28.59
CA PRO A 446 4.42 -18.97 28.17
C PRO A 446 4.60 -19.66 26.81
N GLU A 447 3.62 -20.49 26.36
CA GLU A 447 3.66 -21.15 25.05
C GLU A 447 3.05 -20.28 23.93
N PHE A 448 1.97 -19.56 24.25
CA PHE A 448 1.19 -18.79 23.27
C PHE A 448 1.45 -17.27 23.32
N GLY A 449 2.35 -16.82 24.20
CA GLY A 449 2.74 -15.42 24.35
C GLY A 449 1.55 -14.49 24.66
N ALA A 450 1.45 -13.38 23.95
CA ALA A 450 0.37 -12.40 24.08
C ALA A 450 -0.93 -12.79 23.30
N ARG A 451 -0.97 -13.94 22.61
CA ARG A 451 -2.13 -14.34 21.81
C ARG A 451 -3.43 -14.49 22.64
N PRO A 452 -3.40 -15.07 23.85
CA PRO A 452 -4.61 -15.20 24.68
C PRO A 452 -5.14 -13.87 25.22
N LEU A 453 -4.33 -12.81 25.34
CA LEU A 453 -4.76 -11.49 25.86
C LEU A 453 -6.05 -10.97 25.23
N ARG A 454 -6.15 -11.06 23.90
CA ARG A 454 -7.36 -10.61 23.19
C ARG A 454 -8.62 -11.35 23.66
N ARG A 455 -8.51 -12.66 23.91
CA ARG A 455 -9.64 -13.48 24.41
C ARG A 455 -9.96 -13.14 25.86
N THR A 456 -8.94 -12.88 26.68
CA THR A 456 -9.12 -12.46 28.08
C THR A 456 -9.82 -11.11 28.15
N ILE A 457 -9.38 -10.11 27.35
CA ILE A 457 -10.05 -8.81 27.26
C ILE A 457 -11.51 -8.97 26.82
N GLN A 458 -11.77 -9.76 25.79
CA GLN A 458 -13.13 -10.01 25.33
C GLN A 458 -14.01 -10.61 26.43
N ARG A 459 -13.51 -11.58 27.17
CA ARG A 459 -14.27 -12.27 28.22
C ARG A 459 -14.48 -11.40 29.45
N ARG A 460 -13.46 -10.70 29.92
CA ARG A 460 -13.44 -10.00 31.20
C ARG A 460 -13.89 -8.56 31.10
N VAL A 461 -13.68 -7.93 29.95
CA VAL A 461 -13.93 -6.50 29.75
C VAL A 461 -15.05 -6.28 28.74
N ASP A 462 -14.88 -6.71 27.46
CA ASP A 462 -15.83 -6.38 26.40
C ASP A 462 -17.24 -6.95 26.70
N ASN A 463 -17.34 -8.20 27.19
CA ASN A 463 -18.61 -8.81 27.49
C ASN A 463 -19.35 -8.09 28.63
N GLU A 464 -18.64 -7.65 29.66
CA GLU A 464 -19.23 -6.95 30.81
C GLU A 464 -19.69 -5.55 30.40
N LEU A 465 -18.86 -4.79 29.72
CA LEU A 465 -19.24 -3.47 29.19
C LEU A 465 -20.43 -3.57 28.23
N SER A 466 -20.43 -4.58 27.35
CA SER A 466 -21.57 -4.83 26.46
C SER A 466 -22.86 -5.13 27.22
N ARG A 467 -22.78 -5.92 28.30
CA ARG A 467 -23.92 -6.19 29.16
C ARG A 467 -24.46 -4.92 29.80
N MET A 468 -23.58 -4.09 30.36
CA MET A 468 -23.95 -2.82 30.99
C MET A 468 -24.64 -1.85 30.00
N VAL A 469 -24.16 -1.79 28.76
CA VAL A 469 -24.81 -1.00 27.70
C VAL A 469 -26.21 -1.55 27.38
N LEU A 470 -26.36 -2.89 27.24
CA LEU A 470 -27.64 -3.51 26.90
C LEU A 470 -28.66 -3.43 28.04
N GLU A 471 -28.22 -3.48 29.31
CA GLU A 471 -29.05 -3.31 30.50
C GLU A 471 -29.42 -1.84 30.78
N GLY A 472 -28.82 -0.89 30.04
CA GLY A 472 -29.02 0.55 30.22
C GLY A 472 -28.35 1.13 31.47
N SER A 473 -27.46 0.38 32.11
CA SER A 473 -26.64 0.86 33.23
C SER A 473 -25.44 1.70 32.78
N LEU A 474 -25.10 1.66 31.48
CA LEU A 474 -24.09 2.47 30.85
C LEU A 474 -24.66 3.09 29.57
N ASN A 475 -24.76 4.42 29.53
CA ASN A 475 -25.41 5.18 28.46
C ASN A 475 -24.40 6.12 27.76
N PRO A 476 -24.69 6.62 26.53
CA PRO A 476 -23.92 7.67 25.92
C PRO A 476 -23.78 8.92 26.80
N GLY A 477 -22.57 9.36 27.03
CA GLY A 477 -22.23 10.45 27.93
C GLY A 477 -21.75 10.01 29.32
N ASP A 478 -21.83 8.72 29.61
CA ASP A 478 -21.32 8.19 30.89
C ASP A 478 -19.81 7.90 30.80
N LYS A 479 -19.16 7.96 31.96
CA LYS A 479 -17.77 7.56 32.16
C LYS A 479 -17.70 6.36 33.10
N VAL A 480 -17.00 5.30 32.69
CA VAL A 480 -16.77 4.11 33.48
C VAL A 480 -15.31 3.93 33.81
N VAL A 481 -15.01 3.62 35.07
CA VAL A 481 -13.66 3.24 35.52
C VAL A 481 -13.67 1.73 35.79
N VAL A 482 -12.73 1.04 35.14
CA VAL A 482 -12.49 -0.38 35.37
C VAL A 482 -11.31 -0.53 36.32
N ASP A 483 -11.57 -1.11 37.48
CA ASP A 483 -10.58 -1.31 38.55
C ASP A 483 -10.51 -2.78 38.99
N LEU A 484 -9.56 -3.12 39.83
CA LEU A 484 -9.39 -4.45 40.41
C LEU A 484 -9.72 -4.43 41.91
N GLU A 485 -10.74 -5.13 42.33
CA GLU A 485 -11.09 -5.33 43.73
C GLU A 485 -11.24 -6.82 44.04
N GLU A 486 -10.62 -7.28 45.12
CA GLU A 486 -10.69 -8.68 45.58
C GLU A 486 -10.38 -9.72 44.47
N GLY A 487 -9.46 -9.38 43.53
CA GLY A 487 -9.09 -10.27 42.42
C GLY A 487 -10.11 -10.36 41.28
N LYS A 488 -11.05 -9.41 41.20
CA LYS A 488 -12.04 -9.31 40.12
C LYS A 488 -12.08 -7.90 39.57
N LEU A 489 -12.34 -7.77 38.28
CA LEU A 489 -12.56 -6.48 37.66
C LEU A 489 -13.91 -5.90 38.11
N THR A 490 -13.91 -4.66 38.60
CA THR A 490 -15.07 -3.88 38.96
C THR A 490 -15.27 -2.74 37.99
N PHE A 491 -16.52 -2.37 37.71
CA PHE A 491 -16.90 -1.40 36.69
C PHE A 491 -17.73 -0.30 37.40
N GLY A 492 -17.07 0.79 37.77
CA GLY A 492 -17.68 1.93 38.44
C GLY A 492 -18.09 3.02 37.46
N VAL A 493 -19.37 3.38 37.39
CA VAL A 493 -19.87 4.51 36.60
C VAL A 493 -19.69 5.78 37.40
N LEU A 494 -18.84 6.74 36.99
CA LEU A 494 -18.45 7.94 37.73
C LEU A 494 -19.35 9.16 37.44
N ASP A 495 -19.86 9.29 36.21
CA ASP A 495 -20.70 10.43 35.80
C ASP A 495 -21.97 9.94 35.07
N LYS A 496 -23.10 10.19 35.68
CA LYS A 496 -24.38 10.12 34.96
C LYS A 496 -24.71 11.52 34.50
N THR A 497 -24.45 11.83 33.22
CA THR A 497 -25.06 13.01 32.60
C THR A 497 -26.57 12.83 32.69
N ALA A 498 -27.27 13.74 33.42
CA ALA A 498 -28.70 13.75 33.49
C ALA A 498 -29.27 13.75 32.06
N PRO A 499 -30.30 12.93 31.75
CA PRO A 499 -30.93 12.94 30.44
C PRO A 499 -31.35 14.38 30.14
N MET A 500 -30.97 14.90 28.94
CA MET A 500 -31.43 16.20 28.47
C MET A 500 -32.97 16.18 28.55
N GLY A 501 -33.49 16.98 29.48
CA GLY A 501 -34.92 17.12 29.71
C GLY A 501 -35.59 17.54 28.41
N THR A 502 -36.51 16.74 27.95
CA THR A 502 -37.56 17.18 27.05
C THR A 502 -38.21 18.39 27.68
N THR A 503 -37.91 19.57 27.16
CA THR A 503 -38.70 20.78 27.45
C THR A 503 -40.10 20.54 26.94
N ASN A 504 -40.96 20.10 27.84
CA ASN A 504 -42.41 20.21 27.67
C ASN A 504 -42.74 21.70 27.77
N GLU A 505 -42.90 22.35 26.63
CA GLU A 505 -43.69 23.57 26.53
C GLU A 505 -45.15 23.23 26.81
N ASN A 506 -45.53 23.25 28.10
CA ASN A 506 -46.90 23.41 28.46
C ASN A 506 -47.24 24.90 28.46
N ASN A 507 -47.92 25.29 27.43
CA ASN A 507 -48.67 26.53 27.28
C ASN A 507 -49.84 26.53 28.28
N PRO A 508 -50.00 27.49 29.22
CA PRO A 508 -51.27 27.74 29.85
C PRO A 508 -52.04 28.82 29.08
N GLY A 509 -53.03 28.36 28.34
CA GLY A 509 -54.11 29.27 27.91
C GLY A 509 -54.97 29.70 29.09
N GLU A 510 -55.07 30.96 29.28
CA GLU A 510 -56.23 31.79 29.45
C GLU A 510 -55.80 33.24 29.45
#